data_26d8a2bd40cfb7fdaf4a10d03239fcad
#
_entry.id   26d8a2bd40cfb7fdaf4a10d03239fcad
#
_cell.length_a   1.000
_cell.length_b   1.000
_cell.length_c   1.000
_cell.angle_alpha   90.00
_cell.angle_beta   90.00
_cell.angle_gamma   90.00
#
_symmetry.space_group_name_H-M   'P 1'
#
loop_
_entity.id
_entity.type
_entity.pdbx_description
1 polymer ?
#
loop_
_entity_poly.entity_id
_entity_poly.type
_entity_poly.pdbx_seq_one_letter_code
_entity_poly.pdbx_strand_id
1 'polypeptide(L)'
;MNLYNFMNEIDETILNRGLLYFKDGHVLGTKVLSNGWVEVLVVGHDDYTVSVQLADDGTILKANCACPYRGGPICKHEVAAFYSLSHSFTPKESPLASLLKSLSIETLVAELLKVADENPMLYERLMAYQQPQNQLATFERQLEEL
;
A
#
# COMPACT_ATOMS: atom_id res chain seq x y z
N MET A 1 -9.94 -0.02 -2.01
CA MET A 1 -8.81 -0.67 -1.33
C MET A 1 -7.62 -0.72 -2.28
N ASN A 2 -6.42 -0.45 -1.78
CA ASN A 2 -5.19 -0.52 -2.54
C ASN A 2 -4.08 -1.19 -1.72
N LEU A 3 -2.92 -1.45 -2.33
CA LEU A 3 -1.80 -2.12 -1.68
C LEU A 3 -1.17 -1.33 -0.51
N TYR A 4 -1.49 -0.06 -0.37
CA TYR A 4 -0.92 0.80 0.68
C TYR A 4 -1.85 0.98 1.89
N ASN A 5 -3.16 0.72 1.71
CA ASN A 5 -4.16 0.98 2.76
C ASN A 5 -5.13 -0.18 3.02
N PHE A 6 -4.94 -1.35 2.41
CA PHE A 6 -5.87 -2.48 2.59
C PHE A 6 -6.02 -2.89 4.07
N MET A 7 -4.98 -2.69 4.88
CA MET A 7 -5.01 -3.03 6.29
C MET A 7 -6.04 -2.22 7.09
N ASN A 8 -6.49 -1.09 6.56
CA ASN A 8 -7.50 -0.26 7.21
C ASN A 8 -8.95 -0.71 6.91
N GLU A 9 -9.12 -1.60 5.93
CA GLU A 9 -10.43 -2.00 5.42
C GLU A 9 -10.77 -3.48 5.66
N ILE A 10 -9.83 -4.25 6.21
CA ILE A 10 -9.99 -5.69 6.42
C ILE A 10 -10.13 -5.97 7.91
N ASP A 11 -10.94 -6.97 8.25
CA ASP A 11 -11.10 -7.45 9.62
C ASP A 11 -9.75 -7.76 10.27
N GLU A 12 -9.56 -7.27 11.48
CA GLU A 12 -8.28 -7.36 12.19
C GLU A 12 -7.81 -8.82 12.38
N THR A 13 -8.73 -9.73 12.67
CA THR A 13 -8.39 -11.16 12.87
C THR A 13 -7.82 -11.77 11.59
N ILE A 14 -8.46 -11.51 10.45
CA ILE A 14 -8.01 -12.01 9.15
C ILE A 14 -6.71 -11.30 8.73
N LEU A 15 -6.62 -10.02 8.99
CA LEU A 15 -5.42 -9.24 8.70
C LEU A 15 -4.20 -9.80 9.44
N ASN A 16 -4.34 -10.09 10.73
CA ASN A 16 -3.26 -10.64 11.55
C ASN A 16 -2.86 -12.05 11.09
N ARG A 17 -3.82 -12.89 10.73
CA ARG A 17 -3.54 -14.23 10.18
C ARG A 17 -2.77 -14.16 8.86
N GLY A 18 -3.16 -13.26 7.98
CA GLY A 18 -2.48 -13.05 6.70
C GLY A 18 -1.07 -12.50 6.88
N LEU A 19 -0.89 -11.58 7.81
CA LEU A 19 0.42 -11.02 8.13
C LEU A 19 1.37 -12.10 8.65
N LEU A 20 0.90 -12.97 9.55
CA LEU A 20 1.70 -14.09 10.04
C LEU A 20 2.09 -15.05 8.90
N TYR A 21 1.16 -15.37 8.01
CA TYR A 21 1.44 -16.18 6.83
C TYR A 21 2.54 -15.59 5.97
N PHE A 22 2.49 -14.28 5.75
CA PHE A 22 3.52 -13.59 5.00
C PHE A 22 4.87 -13.62 5.73
N LYS A 23 4.90 -13.29 7.02
CA LYS A 23 6.13 -13.27 7.82
C LYS A 23 6.76 -14.66 7.98
N ASP A 24 5.94 -15.68 8.06
CA ASP A 24 6.41 -17.06 8.24
C ASP A 24 6.86 -17.73 6.92
N GLY A 25 6.84 -16.98 5.81
CA GLY A 25 7.36 -17.47 4.53
C GLY A 25 6.42 -18.35 3.73
N HIS A 26 5.10 -18.26 3.98
CA HIS A 26 4.10 -19.02 3.23
C HIS A 26 3.85 -18.50 1.82
N VAL A 27 4.27 -17.29 1.48
CA VAL A 27 4.18 -16.76 0.12
C VAL A 27 5.45 -17.16 -0.63
N LEU A 28 5.33 -18.08 -1.58
CA LEU A 28 6.49 -18.68 -2.25
C LEU A 28 6.84 -18.06 -3.59
N GLY A 29 5.89 -17.42 -4.26
CA GLY A 29 6.18 -16.86 -5.57
C GLY A 29 5.08 -15.99 -6.11
N THR A 30 5.46 -15.15 -7.07
CA THR A 30 4.56 -14.20 -7.73
C THR A 30 4.78 -14.30 -9.24
N LYS A 31 3.69 -14.38 -9.99
CA LYS A 31 3.72 -14.42 -11.46
C LYS A 31 2.88 -13.27 -12.00
N VAL A 32 3.52 -12.38 -12.75
CA VAL A 32 2.85 -11.25 -13.39
C VAL A 32 2.24 -11.72 -14.71
N LEU A 33 0.96 -11.47 -14.87
CA LEU A 33 0.19 -11.78 -16.08
C LEU A 33 -0.16 -10.49 -16.83
N SER A 34 -1.01 -10.61 -17.85
CA SER A 34 -1.48 -9.46 -18.60
C SER A 34 -2.60 -8.70 -17.88
N ASN A 35 -2.85 -7.44 -18.28
CA ASN A 35 -3.98 -6.61 -17.82
C ASN A 35 -4.02 -6.38 -16.31
N GLY A 36 -2.84 -6.28 -15.68
CA GLY A 36 -2.74 -6.02 -14.25
C GLY A 36 -2.98 -7.23 -13.36
N TRP A 37 -3.20 -8.42 -13.93
CA TRP A 37 -3.35 -9.64 -13.16
C TRP A 37 -2.01 -10.15 -12.65
N VAL A 38 -2.01 -10.57 -11.40
CA VAL A 38 -0.85 -11.19 -10.72
C VAL A 38 -1.34 -12.44 -10.01
N GLU A 39 -0.62 -13.53 -10.14
CA GLU A 39 -0.86 -14.74 -9.39
C GLU A 39 0.19 -14.86 -8.28
N VAL A 40 -0.27 -15.11 -7.05
CA VAL A 40 0.58 -15.29 -5.88
C VAL A 40 0.37 -16.67 -5.32
N LEU A 41 1.44 -17.46 -5.22
CA LEU A 41 1.39 -18.79 -4.63
C LEU A 41 1.53 -18.69 -3.11
N VAL A 42 0.51 -19.11 -2.39
CA VAL A 42 0.48 -19.14 -0.93
C VAL A 42 0.35 -20.59 -0.48
N VAL A 43 1.37 -21.09 0.22
CA VAL A 43 1.47 -22.47 0.67
C VAL A 43 1.20 -22.52 2.17
N GLY A 44 0.11 -23.18 2.56
CA GLY A 44 -0.22 -23.43 3.94
C GLY A 44 -0.44 -24.91 4.18
N HIS A 45 -1.61 -25.25 4.74
CA HIS A 45 -2.03 -26.64 4.83
C HIS A 45 -2.22 -27.25 3.44
N ASP A 46 -2.78 -26.46 2.53
CA ASP A 46 -2.87 -26.72 1.10
C ASP A 46 -2.22 -25.56 0.34
N ASP A 47 -1.95 -25.81 -0.95
CA ASP A 47 -1.39 -24.79 -1.84
C ASP A 47 -2.52 -24.03 -2.54
N TYR A 48 -2.51 -22.72 -2.44
CA TYR A 48 -3.51 -21.87 -3.10
C TYR A 48 -2.84 -20.83 -3.97
N THR A 49 -3.38 -20.63 -5.16
CA THR A 49 -3.01 -19.52 -6.03
C THR A 49 -4.01 -18.40 -5.80
N VAL A 50 -3.52 -17.27 -5.33
CA VAL A 50 -4.32 -16.05 -5.17
C VAL A 50 -4.16 -15.22 -6.43
N SER A 51 -5.27 -14.90 -7.09
CA SER A 51 -5.28 -14.02 -8.26
C SER A 51 -5.70 -12.64 -7.85
N VAL A 52 -4.88 -11.64 -8.17
CA VAL A 52 -5.13 -10.23 -7.84
C VAL A 52 -5.01 -9.42 -9.11
N GLN A 53 -5.99 -8.57 -9.38
CA GLN A 53 -5.90 -7.59 -10.45
C GLN A 53 -5.61 -6.22 -9.86
N LEU A 54 -4.51 -5.62 -10.31
CA LEU A 54 -4.04 -4.32 -9.83
C LEU A 54 -4.14 -3.27 -10.93
N ALA A 55 -4.55 -2.07 -10.57
CA ALA A 55 -4.37 -0.90 -11.39
C ALA A 55 -2.92 -0.42 -11.31
N ASP A 56 -2.53 0.48 -12.21
CA ASP A 56 -1.16 0.99 -12.29
C ASP A 56 -0.74 1.75 -11.02
N ASP A 57 -1.68 2.27 -10.26
CA ASP A 57 -1.43 2.99 -9.01
C ASP A 57 -1.42 2.09 -7.76
N GLY A 58 -1.66 0.80 -7.91
CA GLY A 58 -1.73 -0.15 -6.80
C GLY A 58 -3.12 -0.38 -6.25
N THR A 59 -4.18 0.16 -6.88
CA THR A 59 -5.56 -0.14 -6.50
C THR A 59 -5.85 -1.61 -6.77
N ILE A 60 -6.42 -2.30 -5.78
CA ILE A 60 -6.85 -3.69 -5.91
C ILE A 60 -8.23 -3.71 -6.56
N LEU A 61 -8.29 -4.08 -7.83
CA LEU A 61 -9.52 -4.11 -8.59
C LEU A 61 -10.32 -5.38 -8.31
N LYS A 62 -9.64 -6.51 -8.23
CA LYS A 62 -10.23 -7.82 -7.95
C LYS A 62 -9.23 -8.68 -7.20
N ALA A 63 -9.74 -9.58 -6.36
CA ALA A 63 -8.93 -10.60 -5.71
C ALA A 63 -9.74 -11.88 -5.57
N ASN A 64 -9.12 -13.02 -5.76
CA ASN A 64 -9.76 -14.32 -5.67
C ASN A 64 -8.81 -15.38 -5.11
N CYS A 65 -9.33 -16.21 -4.22
CA CYS A 65 -8.66 -17.38 -3.69
C CYS A 65 -9.63 -18.54 -3.64
N ALA A 66 -9.20 -19.72 -4.08
CA ALA A 66 -10.04 -20.92 -4.14
C ALA A 66 -10.16 -21.65 -2.80
N CYS A 67 -9.64 -21.09 -1.69
CA CYS A 67 -9.71 -21.75 -0.40
C CYS A 67 -11.14 -21.86 0.13
N PRO A 68 -11.42 -22.80 1.08
CA PRO A 68 -12.79 -23.03 1.56
C PRO A 68 -13.32 -21.98 2.55
N TYR A 69 -12.52 -20.95 2.88
CA TYR A 69 -12.93 -19.92 3.85
C TYR A 69 -14.17 -19.18 3.37
N ARG A 70 -15.15 -19.07 4.27
CA ARG A 70 -16.45 -18.41 4.02
C ARG A 70 -16.85 -17.42 5.12
N GLY A 71 -15.92 -17.07 6.03
CA GLY A 71 -16.18 -16.18 7.16
C GLY A 71 -16.20 -14.70 6.80
N GLY A 72 -15.90 -14.34 5.55
CA GLY A 72 -15.90 -12.96 5.08
C GLY A 72 -15.49 -12.87 3.61
N PRO A 73 -15.48 -11.66 3.03
CA PRO A 73 -15.17 -11.48 1.61
C PRO A 73 -13.70 -11.72 1.26
N ILE A 74 -12.80 -11.64 2.24
CA ILE A 74 -11.36 -11.77 2.04
C ILE A 74 -10.82 -12.80 3.02
N CYS A 75 -9.99 -13.73 2.54
CA CYS A 75 -9.34 -14.75 3.36
C CYS A 75 -7.91 -14.35 3.74
N LYS A 76 -7.31 -15.11 4.66
CA LYS A 76 -5.93 -14.90 5.09
C LYS A 76 -4.91 -15.05 3.96
N HIS A 77 -5.18 -15.89 2.97
CA HIS A 77 -4.28 -16.09 1.82
C HIS A 77 -4.26 -14.85 0.93
N GLU A 78 -5.40 -14.24 0.71
CA GLU A 78 -5.48 -12.97 -0.02
C GLU A 78 -4.73 -11.86 0.71
N VAL A 79 -4.88 -11.77 2.04
CA VAL A 79 -4.14 -10.80 2.86
C VAL A 79 -2.63 -11.03 2.77
N ALA A 80 -2.17 -12.28 2.87
CA ALA A 80 -0.76 -12.61 2.73
C ALA A 80 -0.23 -12.18 1.36
N ALA A 81 -1.01 -12.41 0.30
CA ALA A 81 -0.67 -11.96 -1.05
C ALA A 81 -0.58 -10.43 -1.12
N PHE A 82 -1.51 -9.70 -0.50
CA PHE A 82 -1.49 -8.23 -0.48
C PHE A 82 -0.23 -7.70 0.22
N TYR A 83 0.15 -8.28 1.35
CA TYR A 83 1.40 -7.90 2.04
C TYR A 83 2.62 -8.14 1.16
N SER A 84 2.69 -9.29 0.51
CA SER A 84 3.81 -9.61 -0.39
C SER A 84 3.87 -8.62 -1.56
N LEU A 85 2.74 -8.37 -2.20
CA LEU A 85 2.66 -7.43 -3.33
C LEU A 85 2.99 -6.00 -2.91
N SER A 86 2.57 -5.56 -1.73
CA SER A 86 2.86 -4.21 -1.24
C SER A 86 4.35 -3.95 -1.08
N HIS A 87 5.16 -4.99 -0.82
CA HIS A 87 6.60 -4.87 -0.70
C HIS A 87 7.33 -4.84 -2.05
N SER A 88 6.74 -5.42 -3.09
CA SER A 88 7.39 -5.55 -4.39
C SER A 88 6.77 -4.67 -5.48
N PHE A 89 5.60 -4.10 -5.24
CA PHE A 89 4.90 -3.30 -6.24
C PHE A 89 5.59 -1.96 -6.47
N THR A 90 5.84 -1.65 -7.74
CA THR A 90 6.30 -0.32 -8.16
C THR A 90 5.21 0.27 -9.05
N PRO A 91 4.56 1.36 -8.63
CA PRO A 91 3.55 1.99 -9.47
C PRO A 91 4.14 2.46 -10.79
N LYS A 92 3.39 2.29 -11.87
CA LYS A 92 3.76 2.93 -13.13
C LYS A 92 3.61 4.44 -12.98
N GLU A 93 4.62 5.16 -13.39
CA GLU A 93 4.62 6.60 -13.29
C GLU A 93 3.59 7.18 -14.26
N SER A 94 2.65 7.98 -13.73
CA SER A 94 1.67 8.68 -14.55
C SER A 94 2.35 9.83 -15.31
N PRO A 95 1.79 10.27 -16.47
CA PRO A 95 2.30 11.45 -17.14
C PRO A 95 2.36 12.69 -16.25
N LEU A 96 1.39 12.84 -15.34
CA LEU A 96 1.38 13.94 -14.37
C LEU A 96 2.53 13.80 -13.38
N ALA A 97 2.79 12.62 -12.86
CA ALA A 97 3.90 12.39 -11.93
C ALA A 97 5.25 12.70 -12.59
N SER A 98 5.44 12.28 -13.83
CA SER A 98 6.65 12.58 -14.60
C SER A 98 6.83 14.09 -14.80
N LEU A 99 5.75 14.79 -15.14
CA LEU A 99 5.76 16.25 -15.29
C LEU A 99 6.12 16.93 -13.97
N LEU A 100 5.49 16.56 -12.88
CA LEU A 100 5.72 17.17 -11.58
C LEU A 100 7.16 16.99 -11.11
N LYS A 101 7.77 15.83 -11.37
CA LYS A 101 9.17 15.58 -11.04
C LYS A 101 10.14 16.40 -11.86
N SER A 102 9.74 16.86 -13.05
CA SER A 102 10.56 17.72 -13.91
C SER A 102 10.51 19.20 -13.55
N LEU A 103 9.54 19.60 -12.75
CA LEU A 103 9.36 21.00 -12.35
C LEU A 103 10.30 21.38 -11.21
N SER A 104 10.64 22.67 -11.14
CA SER A 104 11.44 23.17 -10.02
C SER A 104 10.64 23.11 -8.71
N ILE A 105 11.34 23.05 -7.58
CA ILE A 105 10.70 23.08 -6.25
C ILE A 105 9.87 24.35 -6.09
N GLU A 106 10.38 25.49 -6.55
CA GLU A 106 9.67 26.77 -6.45
C GLU A 106 8.34 26.72 -7.20
N THR A 107 8.32 26.16 -8.40
CA THR A 107 7.09 25.99 -9.19
C THR A 107 6.10 25.06 -8.50
N LEU A 108 6.58 23.93 -7.99
CA LEU A 108 5.73 22.97 -7.24
C LEU A 108 5.11 23.62 -6.01
N VAL A 109 5.91 24.36 -5.22
CA VAL A 109 5.43 25.06 -4.02
C VAL A 109 4.38 26.10 -4.41
N ALA A 110 4.62 26.89 -5.45
CA ALA A 110 3.68 27.92 -5.90
C ALA A 110 2.33 27.32 -6.33
N GLU A 111 2.36 26.23 -7.08
CA GLU A 111 1.13 25.54 -7.51
C GLU A 111 0.39 24.89 -6.33
N LEU A 112 1.11 24.26 -5.41
CA LEU A 112 0.50 23.66 -4.22
C LEU A 112 -0.13 24.70 -3.30
N LEU A 113 0.51 25.87 -3.14
CA LEU A 113 -0.07 26.97 -2.35
C LEU A 113 -1.40 27.46 -2.93
N LYS A 114 -1.49 27.58 -4.25
CA LYS A 114 -2.73 27.98 -4.91
C LYS A 114 -3.85 26.98 -4.66
N VAL A 115 -3.55 25.68 -4.80
CA VAL A 115 -4.55 24.62 -4.61
C VAL A 115 -4.94 24.49 -3.14
N ALA A 116 -3.99 24.63 -2.21
CA ALA A 116 -4.24 24.54 -0.78
C ALA A 116 -5.12 25.69 -0.28
N ASP A 117 -4.96 26.90 -0.83
CA ASP A 117 -5.80 28.05 -0.49
C ASP A 117 -7.28 27.81 -0.86
N GLU A 118 -7.54 27.03 -1.89
CA GLU A 118 -8.88 26.73 -2.37
C GLU A 118 -9.43 25.41 -1.80
N ASN A 119 -8.60 24.60 -1.15
CA ASN A 119 -8.96 23.28 -0.68
C ASN A 119 -8.54 23.09 0.78
N PRO A 120 -9.45 23.34 1.76
CA PRO A 120 -9.12 23.20 3.18
C PRO A 120 -8.66 21.80 3.58
N MET A 121 -9.17 20.75 2.94
CA MET A 121 -8.77 19.37 3.24
C MET A 121 -7.30 19.12 2.86
N LEU A 122 -6.88 19.63 1.70
CA LEU A 122 -5.49 19.54 1.28
C LEU A 122 -4.58 20.35 2.21
N TYR A 123 -5.01 21.56 2.59
CA TYR A 123 -4.28 22.40 3.53
C TYR A 123 -4.01 21.67 4.85
N GLU A 124 -5.04 21.08 5.44
CA GLU A 124 -4.92 20.34 6.70
C GLU A 124 -4.01 19.11 6.56
N ARG A 125 -4.11 18.38 5.44
CA ARG A 125 -3.25 17.22 5.17
C ARG A 125 -1.79 17.61 5.07
N LEU A 126 -1.48 18.72 4.42
CA LEU A 126 -0.10 19.22 4.29
C LEU A 126 0.43 19.69 5.64
N MET A 127 -0.38 20.42 6.41
CA MET A 127 0.03 20.88 7.73
C MET A 127 0.26 19.74 8.72
N ALA A 128 -0.46 18.62 8.57
CA ALA A 128 -0.30 17.45 9.42
C ALA A 128 1.09 16.81 9.32
N TYR A 129 1.78 16.94 8.19
CA TYR A 129 3.14 16.43 8.03
C TYR A 129 4.14 17.12 8.96
N GLN A 130 3.91 18.39 9.29
CA GLN A 130 4.86 19.17 10.09
C GLN A 130 4.92 18.69 11.53
N GLN A 131 3.78 18.43 12.17
CA GLN A 131 3.71 18.13 13.61
C GLN A 131 4.39 16.80 13.99
N PRO A 132 4.10 15.65 13.35
CA PRO A 132 4.76 14.40 13.68
C PRO A 132 6.26 14.43 13.41
N GLN A 133 6.69 15.07 12.31
CA GLN A 133 8.11 15.16 11.93
C GLN A 133 8.90 16.01 12.92
N ASN A 134 8.34 17.12 13.39
CA ASN A 134 8.99 17.97 14.37
C ASN A 134 9.17 17.25 15.71
N GLN A 135 8.19 16.44 16.12
CA GLN A 135 8.29 15.65 17.34
C GLN A 135 9.38 14.59 17.24
N LEU A 136 9.46 13.89 16.09
CA LEU A 136 10.49 12.89 15.85
C LEU A 136 11.88 13.51 15.80
N ALA A 137 12.06 14.61 15.08
CA ALA A 137 13.33 15.30 14.97
C ALA A 137 13.81 15.80 16.34
N THR A 138 12.91 16.33 17.17
CA THR A 138 13.23 16.77 18.53
C THR A 138 13.64 15.59 19.41
N PHE A 139 12.95 14.49 19.31
CA PHE A 139 13.25 13.27 20.07
C PHE A 139 14.60 12.68 19.66
N GLU A 140 14.91 12.62 18.39
CA GLU A 140 16.20 12.13 17.89
C GLU A 140 17.35 13.02 18.35
N ARG A 141 17.17 14.34 18.33
CA ARG A 141 18.17 15.29 18.87
C ARG A 141 18.43 15.05 20.35
N GLN A 142 17.39 14.84 21.13
CA GLN A 142 17.54 14.58 22.57
C GLN A 142 18.32 13.29 22.83
N LEU A 143 18.12 12.27 22.00
CA LEU A 143 18.87 11.03 22.10
C LEU A 143 20.34 11.20 21.71
N GLU A 144 20.64 12.03 20.72
CA GLU A 144 22.02 12.30 20.29
C GLU A 144 22.81 13.12 21.31
N GLU A 145 22.13 13.97 22.10
CA GLU A 145 22.74 14.78 23.17
C GLU A 145 23.03 14.00 24.45
N LEU A 146 22.51 12.78 24.56
CA LEU A 146 22.77 11.91 25.71
C LEU A 146 24.07 11.10 25.50
#